data_afb8d27797c76ccd22e1daa2abc0c9a6
#
_entry.id   afb8d27797c76ccd22e1daa2abc0c9a6
#
_cell.length_a   1.000
_cell.length_b   1.000
_cell.length_c   1.000
_cell.angle_alpha   90.00
_cell.angle_beta   90.00
_cell.angle_gamma   90.00
#
_symmetry.space_group_name_H-M   'P 1'
#
loop_
_entity.id
_entity.type
_entity.pdbx_description
1 polymer ?
#
loop_
_entity_poly.entity_id
_entity_poly.type
_entity_poly.pdbx_seq_one_letter_code
_entity_poly.pdbx_strand_id
1 'polypeptide(L)'
;MRKLKKQLLRTMIACGLVVAVAAGSTVAYLTDVETATNTFTIGRVQIDLEEPGYPGNDSDEVKNIVPNQEIVKDPQIENTGNNDALAFLRVEVPQEMFTDGDDGTGAQKKQDLFRLKGVSDQWELLRTETVTGENGKAKTSYVYGYKKTLGKGVTTDKLFQKVQMKNAVESDLSGNVEDIIVTACAIQATDIPNVNLTPGSDGNLSKDALDQVYTIFLNQSGNQTSRPSDKDDQNPTGKLGKISYALDGGTLADGSLTEYGSANYGYTPPKPTKAGFTFAGWSPASIPTDSTGNITFTA
;
A
#
# COMPACT_ATOMS: atom_id res chain seq x y z
N MET A 1 -16.19 -44.37 53.00
CA MET A 1 -14.85 -44.75 52.59
C MET A 1 -14.42 -44.22 51.20
N ARG A 2 -15.27 -44.15 50.16
CA ARG A 2 -14.88 -43.65 48.83
C ARG A 2 -14.61 -42.15 48.77
N LYS A 3 -15.30 -41.31 49.54
CA LYS A 3 -15.10 -39.86 49.59
C LYS A 3 -13.79 -39.45 50.27
N LEU A 4 -13.42 -40.19 51.36
CA LEU A 4 -12.19 -39.94 52.12
C LEU A 4 -10.92 -40.23 51.24
N LYS A 5 -10.96 -41.33 50.46
CA LYS A 5 -9.84 -41.70 49.56
C LYS A 5 -9.62 -40.69 48.46
N LYS A 6 -10.69 -40.06 47.93
CA LYS A 6 -10.56 -39.00 46.91
C LYS A 6 -10.01 -37.69 47.48
N GLN A 7 -10.34 -37.36 48.74
CA GLN A 7 -9.75 -36.20 49.39
C GLN A 7 -8.28 -36.41 49.75
N LEU A 8 -7.91 -37.58 50.26
CA LEU A 8 -6.51 -37.91 50.54
C LEU A 8 -5.66 -37.92 49.27
N LEU A 9 -6.19 -38.42 48.14
CA LEU A 9 -5.46 -38.43 46.87
C LEU A 9 -5.24 -36.99 46.31
N ARG A 10 -6.22 -36.11 46.48
CA ARG A 10 -6.09 -34.70 46.09
C ARG A 10 -5.09 -33.94 46.97
N THR A 11 -5.07 -34.24 48.27
CA THR A 11 -4.12 -33.63 49.21
C THR A 11 -2.68 -34.13 48.93
N MET A 12 -2.49 -35.40 48.58
CA MET A 12 -1.17 -35.93 48.24
C MET A 12 -0.63 -35.37 46.92
N ILE A 13 -1.48 -35.13 45.93
CA ILE A 13 -1.09 -34.50 44.68
C ILE A 13 -0.68 -33.03 44.90
N ALA A 14 -1.43 -32.30 45.74
CA ALA A 14 -1.09 -30.93 46.11
C ALA A 14 0.21 -30.81 46.90
N CYS A 15 0.47 -31.73 47.87
CA CYS A 15 1.72 -31.75 48.62
C CYS A 15 2.91 -32.23 47.77
N GLY A 16 2.69 -33.14 46.81
CA GLY A 16 3.74 -33.60 45.92
C GLY A 16 4.26 -32.50 44.97
N LEU A 17 3.37 -31.62 44.52
CA LEU A 17 3.70 -30.46 43.71
C LEU A 17 4.49 -29.37 44.47
N VAL A 18 4.15 -29.16 45.76
CA VAL A 18 4.87 -28.20 46.62
C VAL A 18 6.29 -28.65 46.94
N VAL A 19 6.52 -29.96 47.13
CA VAL A 19 7.87 -30.52 47.42
C VAL A 19 8.77 -30.50 46.17
N ALA A 20 8.22 -30.62 44.97
CA ALA A 20 8.99 -30.52 43.71
C ALA A 20 9.51 -29.09 43.44
N VAL A 21 8.80 -28.07 43.97
CA VAL A 21 9.22 -26.65 43.84
C VAL A 21 10.33 -26.25 44.79
N ALA A 22 10.48 -26.96 45.93
CA ALA A 22 11.49 -26.64 46.93
C ALA A 22 12.90 -27.18 46.60
N ALA A 23 13.06 -28.05 45.61
CA ALA A 23 14.33 -28.67 45.23
C ALA A 23 15.01 -28.09 43.98
N GLY A 24 14.40 -27.13 43.30
CA GLY A 24 14.98 -26.45 42.14
C GLY A 24 14.83 -24.96 42.27
N SER A 25 15.91 -24.23 42.14
CA SER A 25 15.97 -22.77 42.22
C SER A 25 15.34 -22.02 41.02
N THR A 26 14.24 -22.51 40.50
CA THR A 26 13.38 -21.82 39.57
C THR A 26 12.02 -21.65 40.20
N VAL A 27 11.70 -20.41 40.57
CA VAL A 27 10.35 -20.03 40.95
C VAL A 27 9.48 -20.15 39.70
N ALA A 28 8.96 -21.38 39.47
CA ALA A 28 7.85 -21.50 38.55
C ALA A 28 6.66 -20.87 39.25
N TYR A 29 6.24 -19.71 38.83
CA TYR A 29 4.91 -19.21 39.07
C TYR A 29 3.95 -20.17 38.40
N LEU A 30 3.44 -21.15 39.19
CA LEU A 30 2.21 -21.85 38.84
C LEU A 30 1.07 -20.87 39.04
N THR A 31 0.96 -19.92 38.11
CA THR A 31 -0.33 -19.32 37.87
C THR A 31 -1.22 -20.45 37.36
N ASP A 32 -2.40 -20.55 37.93
CA ASP A 32 -3.50 -21.30 37.34
C ASP A 32 -3.69 -20.71 35.93
N VAL A 33 -3.15 -21.38 34.94
CA VAL A 33 -3.34 -21.01 33.54
C VAL A 33 -4.67 -21.62 33.16
N GLU A 34 -5.76 -20.98 33.51
CA GLU A 34 -6.93 -21.03 32.66
C GLU A 34 -6.43 -20.52 31.30
N THR A 35 -6.20 -21.43 30.39
CA THR A 35 -5.95 -21.11 29.00
C THR A 35 -7.26 -20.58 28.44
N ALA A 36 -7.54 -19.31 28.69
CA ALA A 36 -8.42 -18.55 27.84
C ALA A 36 -7.71 -18.48 26.49
N THR A 37 -8.11 -19.32 25.55
CA THR A 37 -7.68 -19.20 24.17
C THR A 37 -8.33 -17.93 23.63
N ASN A 38 -7.69 -16.81 23.89
CA ASN A 38 -8.06 -15.55 23.27
C ASN A 38 -7.61 -15.63 21.81
N THR A 39 -8.54 -15.95 20.94
CA THR A 39 -8.30 -15.87 19.50
C THR A 39 -8.27 -14.40 19.13
N PHE A 40 -7.07 -13.84 18.98
CA PHE A 40 -6.89 -12.52 18.43
C PHE A 40 -6.99 -12.61 16.90
N THR A 41 -8.02 -12.02 16.34
CA THR A 41 -8.08 -11.80 14.90
C THR A 41 -7.40 -10.47 14.61
N ILE A 42 -6.29 -10.49 13.88
CA ILE A 42 -5.64 -9.26 13.42
C ILE A 42 -6.57 -8.60 12.42
N GLY A 43 -6.98 -7.37 12.71
CA GLY A 43 -7.75 -6.55 11.79
C GLY A 43 -6.93 -6.23 10.55
N ARG A 44 -7.58 -6.24 9.37
CA ARG A 44 -6.93 -5.98 8.09
C ARG A 44 -7.63 -4.83 7.38
N VAL A 45 -6.84 -3.83 6.97
CA VAL A 45 -7.27 -2.86 5.97
C VAL A 45 -6.93 -3.43 4.61
N GLN A 46 -7.92 -3.54 3.75
CA GLN A 46 -7.78 -3.95 2.36
C GLN A 46 -8.77 -3.13 1.55
N ILE A 47 -8.32 -2.64 0.41
CA ILE A 47 -9.12 -1.83 -0.49
C ILE A 47 -8.96 -2.30 -1.92
N ASP A 48 -10.00 -2.10 -2.71
CA ASP A 48 -9.97 -2.23 -4.15
C ASP A 48 -10.23 -0.88 -4.80
N LEU A 49 -9.43 -0.53 -5.81
CA LEU A 49 -9.64 0.64 -6.66
C LEU A 49 -10.46 0.23 -7.87
N GLU A 50 -11.57 0.88 -8.06
CA GLU A 50 -12.49 0.62 -9.16
C GLU A 50 -12.67 1.85 -10.06
N GLU A 51 -12.83 1.63 -11.34
CA GLU A 51 -13.19 2.63 -12.35
C GLU A 51 -14.29 2.03 -13.25
N PRO A 52 -15.52 1.88 -12.74
CA PRO A 52 -16.55 1.06 -13.40
C PRO A 52 -16.99 1.58 -14.77
N GLY A 53 -16.86 2.88 -15.00
CA GLY A 53 -17.20 3.49 -16.29
C GLY A 53 -16.04 3.68 -17.24
N TYR A 54 -14.80 3.40 -16.81
CA TYR A 54 -13.63 3.55 -17.68
C TYR A 54 -13.65 2.52 -18.81
N PRO A 55 -13.52 2.96 -20.09
CA PRO A 55 -13.65 2.05 -21.23
C PRO A 55 -12.49 1.06 -21.39
N GLY A 56 -11.40 1.25 -20.62
CA GLY A 56 -10.19 0.44 -20.72
C GLY A 56 -9.18 0.98 -21.71
N ASN A 57 -7.90 0.65 -21.50
CA ASN A 57 -6.78 1.19 -22.29
C ASN A 57 -6.80 0.75 -23.77
N ASP A 58 -7.50 -0.33 -24.08
CA ASP A 58 -7.61 -0.84 -25.45
C ASP A 58 -8.79 -0.25 -26.24
N SER A 59 -9.64 0.53 -25.62
CA SER A 59 -10.78 1.18 -26.26
C SER A 59 -10.33 2.24 -27.26
N ASP A 60 -11.05 2.36 -28.35
CA ASP A 60 -10.82 3.42 -29.36
C ASP A 60 -11.09 4.82 -28.77
N GLU A 61 -11.87 4.92 -27.70
CA GLU A 61 -12.15 6.21 -27.01
C GLU A 61 -10.94 6.82 -26.35
N VAL A 62 -9.92 6.01 -26.01
CA VAL A 62 -8.70 6.46 -25.34
C VAL A 62 -7.48 6.48 -26.29
N LYS A 63 -7.70 6.02 -27.53
CA LYS A 63 -6.70 6.09 -28.60
C LYS A 63 -6.98 7.30 -29.47
N ASN A 64 -5.95 8.02 -29.88
CA ASN A 64 -6.06 9.21 -30.74
C ASN A 64 -6.96 10.32 -30.14
N ILE A 65 -6.76 10.60 -28.87
CA ILE A 65 -7.50 11.64 -28.13
C ILE A 65 -7.29 13.00 -28.80
N VAL A 66 -8.39 13.75 -28.97
CA VAL A 66 -8.36 15.10 -29.55
C VAL A 66 -8.64 16.18 -28.49
N PRO A 67 -8.20 17.43 -28.73
CA PRO A 67 -8.49 18.55 -27.84
C PRO A 67 -9.99 18.65 -27.48
N ASN A 68 -10.28 18.95 -26.21
CA ASN A 68 -11.62 19.01 -25.62
C ASN A 68 -12.36 17.68 -25.50
N GLN A 69 -11.80 16.57 -25.93
CA GLN A 69 -12.42 15.26 -25.75
C GLN A 69 -12.54 14.92 -24.27
N GLU A 70 -13.72 14.44 -23.89
CA GLU A 70 -13.99 13.87 -22.57
C GLU A 70 -13.93 12.35 -22.61
N ILE A 71 -13.30 11.74 -21.61
CA ILE A 71 -13.22 10.29 -21.41
C ILE A 71 -13.77 10.00 -20.04
N VAL A 72 -14.63 8.99 -19.92
CA VAL A 72 -15.11 8.53 -18.63
C VAL A 72 -13.94 7.92 -17.86
N LYS A 73 -13.71 8.43 -16.65
CA LYS A 73 -12.76 7.92 -15.70
C LYS A 73 -13.28 8.29 -14.32
N ASP A 74 -13.66 7.28 -13.55
CA ASP A 74 -14.54 7.47 -12.41
C ASP A 74 -14.07 6.68 -11.18
N PRO A 75 -12.84 6.98 -10.67
CA PRO A 75 -12.23 6.22 -9.61
C PRO A 75 -13.01 6.30 -8.30
N GLN A 76 -13.19 5.14 -7.69
CA GLN A 76 -13.79 4.92 -6.38
C GLN A 76 -13.03 3.81 -5.63
N ILE A 77 -13.19 3.74 -4.32
CA ILE A 77 -12.53 2.76 -3.46
C ILE A 77 -13.58 1.93 -2.74
N GLU A 78 -13.49 0.61 -2.82
CA GLU A 78 -14.21 -0.31 -1.94
C GLU A 78 -13.31 -0.77 -0.79
N ASN A 79 -13.84 -0.78 0.44
CA ASN A 79 -13.18 -1.39 1.58
C ASN A 79 -13.53 -2.88 1.64
N THR A 80 -12.64 -3.73 1.14
CA THR A 80 -12.77 -5.19 1.18
C THR A 80 -12.16 -5.81 2.45
N GLY A 81 -11.63 -4.97 3.35
CA GLY A 81 -11.04 -5.36 4.63
C GLY A 81 -12.06 -5.67 5.72
N ASN A 82 -11.54 -5.89 6.94
CA ASN A 82 -12.35 -6.17 8.11
C ASN A 82 -12.55 -4.95 9.02
N ASN A 83 -11.66 -3.97 8.91
CA ASN A 83 -11.66 -2.77 9.73
C ASN A 83 -12.16 -1.58 8.93
N ASP A 84 -12.75 -0.64 9.64
CA ASP A 84 -13.05 0.67 9.09
C ASP A 84 -11.76 1.37 8.64
N ALA A 85 -11.81 2.06 7.52
CA ALA A 85 -10.66 2.68 6.89
C ALA A 85 -10.89 4.17 6.60
N LEU A 86 -9.78 4.90 6.56
CA LEU A 86 -9.70 6.22 5.96
C LEU A 86 -9.02 6.06 4.59
N ALA A 87 -9.69 6.53 3.55
CA ALA A 87 -9.32 6.28 2.17
C ALA A 87 -8.82 7.55 1.47
N PHE A 88 -7.79 7.39 0.65
CA PHE A 88 -7.17 8.46 -0.11
C PHE A 88 -6.97 8.05 -1.57
N LEU A 89 -7.11 9.00 -2.48
CA LEU A 89 -6.75 8.86 -3.88
C LEU A 89 -5.66 9.86 -4.25
N ARG A 90 -4.60 9.39 -4.87
CA ARG A 90 -3.61 10.21 -5.53
C ARG A 90 -3.80 10.11 -7.03
N VAL A 91 -3.98 11.27 -7.68
CA VAL A 91 -4.16 11.38 -9.13
C VAL A 91 -2.98 12.14 -9.71
N GLU A 92 -2.22 11.50 -10.58
CA GLU A 92 -1.09 12.10 -11.27
C GLU A 92 -1.50 12.45 -12.71
N VAL A 93 -1.54 13.74 -13.01
CA VAL A 93 -1.93 14.27 -14.32
C VAL A 93 -0.67 14.73 -15.06
N PRO A 94 -0.44 14.29 -16.32
CA PRO A 94 0.71 14.69 -17.08
C PRO A 94 0.72 16.19 -17.37
N GLN A 95 1.91 16.80 -17.22
CA GLN A 95 2.17 18.18 -17.61
C GLN A 95 2.91 18.22 -18.95
N GLU A 96 2.41 19.04 -19.87
CA GLU A 96 3.05 19.30 -21.15
C GLU A 96 3.21 20.81 -21.39
N MET A 97 4.09 21.16 -22.29
CA MET A 97 4.28 22.54 -22.77
C MET A 97 3.41 22.76 -23.99
N PHE A 98 2.33 23.50 -23.87
CA PHE A 98 1.40 23.77 -24.97
C PHE A 98 0.67 25.09 -24.81
N THR A 99 0.10 25.57 -25.93
CA THR A 99 -0.86 26.68 -25.95
C THR A 99 -2.25 26.15 -25.70
N ASP A 100 -2.89 26.64 -24.62
CA ASP A 100 -4.30 26.32 -24.31
C ASP A 100 -5.19 27.34 -25.03
N GLY A 101 -5.96 26.87 -26.00
CA GLY A 101 -6.85 27.73 -26.78
C GLY A 101 -7.94 28.41 -25.95
N ASP A 102 -8.22 27.91 -24.73
CA ASP A 102 -9.24 28.46 -23.83
C ASP A 102 -8.67 29.59 -22.95
N ASP A 103 -7.36 29.74 -22.80
CA ASP A 103 -6.76 30.73 -21.90
C ASP A 103 -6.65 32.14 -22.53
N GLY A 104 -6.88 32.24 -23.81
CA GLY A 104 -6.90 33.49 -24.56
C GLY A 104 -5.55 34.23 -24.65
N THR A 105 -4.45 33.64 -24.16
CA THR A 105 -3.13 34.31 -24.14
C THR A 105 -2.28 34.00 -25.37
N GLY A 106 -2.54 32.90 -26.07
CA GLY A 106 -1.76 32.43 -27.21
C GLY A 106 -0.33 32.03 -26.84
N ALA A 107 0.01 31.93 -25.56
CA ALA A 107 1.35 31.62 -25.10
C ALA A 107 1.43 30.14 -24.63
N GLN A 108 2.54 29.48 -24.99
CA GLN A 108 2.86 28.17 -24.48
C GLN A 108 3.19 28.23 -22.97
N LYS A 109 2.58 27.34 -22.20
CA LYS A 109 2.84 27.20 -20.78
C LYS A 109 2.97 25.73 -20.43
N LYS A 110 3.82 25.41 -19.45
CA LYS A 110 3.87 24.09 -18.84
C LYS A 110 2.69 23.97 -17.87
N GLN A 111 1.80 23.06 -18.15
CA GLN A 111 0.56 22.89 -17.41
C GLN A 111 -0.01 21.48 -17.59
N ASP A 112 -0.99 21.12 -16.75
CA ASP A 112 -1.71 19.85 -16.90
C ASP A 112 -2.39 19.77 -18.25
N LEU A 113 -2.22 18.63 -18.92
CA LEU A 113 -2.86 18.38 -20.21
C LEU A 113 -4.33 18.02 -20.07
N PHE A 114 -4.72 17.48 -18.91
CA PHE A 114 -6.11 17.08 -18.64
C PHE A 114 -6.72 17.86 -17.48
N ARG A 115 -8.03 18.03 -17.53
CA ARG A 115 -8.87 18.56 -16.45
C ARG A 115 -9.69 17.44 -15.86
N LEU A 116 -9.77 17.36 -14.52
CA LEU A 116 -10.71 16.47 -13.83
C LEU A 116 -12.10 17.12 -13.83
N LYS A 117 -13.12 16.39 -14.30
CA LYS A 117 -14.48 16.88 -14.45
C LYS A 117 -15.43 16.17 -13.49
N GLY A 118 -16.31 16.96 -12.84
CA GLY A 118 -17.28 16.40 -11.91
C GLY A 118 -16.64 15.86 -10.63
N VAL A 119 -15.64 16.59 -10.10
CA VAL A 119 -15.02 16.24 -8.80
C VAL A 119 -16.08 16.33 -7.71
N SER A 120 -16.21 15.26 -6.93
CA SER A 120 -17.20 15.14 -5.87
C SER A 120 -16.80 15.95 -4.64
N ASP A 121 -17.79 16.59 -4.01
CA ASP A 121 -17.64 17.29 -2.75
C ASP A 121 -17.45 16.37 -1.53
N GLN A 122 -17.60 15.05 -1.69
CA GLN A 122 -17.31 14.06 -0.66
C GLN A 122 -15.79 13.80 -0.50
N TRP A 123 -14.99 14.33 -1.39
CA TRP A 123 -13.53 14.28 -1.34
C TRP A 123 -12.94 15.65 -1.07
N GLU A 124 -11.88 15.69 -0.26
CA GLU A 124 -11.15 16.91 0.07
C GLU A 124 -9.79 16.90 -0.60
N LEU A 125 -9.47 17.94 -1.35
CA LEU A 125 -8.12 18.12 -1.90
C LEU A 125 -7.16 18.51 -0.77
N LEU A 126 -6.26 17.60 -0.43
CA LEU A 126 -5.28 17.76 0.64
C LEU A 126 -4.00 18.44 0.12
N ARG A 127 -3.42 17.91 -0.95
CA ARG A 127 -2.12 18.33 -1.47
C ARG A 127 -2.12 18.42 -2.99
N THR A 128 -1.28 19.33 -3.50
CA THR A 128 -0.95 19.45 -4.92
C THR A 128 0.57 19.63 -5.02
N GLU A 129 1.22 18.74 -5.76
CA GLU A 129 2.68 18.72 -5.90
C GLU A 129 3.07 18.44 -7.34
N THR A 130 4.23 18.93 -7.77
CA THR A 130 4.82 18.50 -9.04
C THR A 130 5.74 17.32 -8.77
N VAL A 131 5.50 16.21 -9.46
CA VAL A 131 6.28 14.98 -9.36
C VAL A 131 6.93 14.67 -10.71
N THR A 132 7.95 13.84 -10.71
CA THR A 132 8.58 13.33 -11.92
C THR A 132 8.05 11.92 -12.19
N GLY A 133 7.44 11.71 -13.34
CA GLY A 133 7.00 10.39 -13.80
C GLY A 133 8.17 9.47 -14.17
N GLU A 134 7.88 8.21 -14.45
CA GLU A 134 8.88 7.18 -14.77
C GLU A 134 9.77 7.53 -15.99
N ASN A 135 9.20 8.23 -16.96
CA ASN A 135 9.93 8.67 -18.16
C ASN A 135 10.67 10.03 -17.98
N GLY A 136 10.78 10.51 -16.74
CA GLY A 136 11.42 11.80 -16.44
C GLY A 136 10.55 13.03 -16.76
N LYS A 137 9.31 12.84 -17.24
CA LYS A 137 8.36 13.92 -17.48
C LYS A 137 7.65 14.36 -16.20
N ALA A 138 7.31 15.64 -16.15
CA ALA A 138 6.60 16.18 -14.98
C ALA A 138 5.11 15.82 -15.01
N LYS A 139 4.56 15.57 -13.83
CA LYS A 139 3.13 15.38 -13.57
C LYS A 139 2.71 16.24 -12.39
N THR A 140 1.46 16.66 -12.35
CA THR A 140 0.86 17.22 -11.16
C THR A 140 0.22 16.07 -10.37
N SER A 141 0.64 15.90 -9.13
CA SER A 141 0.06 14.95 -8.18
C SER A 141 -0.97 15.67 -7.31
N TYR A 142 -2.21 15.24 -7.40
CA TYR A 142 -3.32 15.68 -6.56
C TYR A 142 -3.64 14.60 -5.54
N VAL A 143 -3.61 14.92 -4.25
CA VAL A 143 -3.98 13.99 -3.19
C VAL A 143 -5.31 14.39 -2.60
N TYR A 144 -6.26 13.48 -2.65
CA TYR A 144 -7.60 13.63 -2.09
C TYR A 144 -7.84 12.66 -0.93
N GLY A 145 -8.49 13.15 0.12
CA GLY A 145 -8.98 12.32 1.23
C GLY A 145 -10.51 12.21 1.19
N TYR A 146 -11.03 11.00 1.37
CA TYR A 146 -12.48 10.80 1.50
C TYR A 146 -12.94 11.34 2.85
N LYS A 147 -13.99 12.16 2.87
CA LYS A 147 -14.43 12.90 4.07
C LYS A 147 -15.08 12.03 5.14
N LYS A 148 -15.32 10.77 4.87
CA LYS A 148 -16.00 9.84 5.80
C LYS A 148 -15.16 8.61 6.05
N THR A 149 -15.38 7.99 7.21
CA THR A 149 -14.88 6.66 7.48
C THR A 149 -15.56 5.65 6.57
N LEU A 150 -14.76 4.77 5.96
CA LEU A 150 -15.21 3.76 5.02
C LEU A 150 -15.33 2.42 5.73
N GLY A 151 -16.55 2.02 6.06
CA GLY A 151 -16.85 0.74 6.70
C GLY A 151 -16.60 -0.45 5.77
N LYS A 152 -16.55 -1.65 6.33
CA LYS A 152 -16.41 -2.91 5.58
C LYS A 152 -17.50 -3.05 4.51
N GLY A 153 -17.09 -3.38 3.28
CA GLY A 153 -17.98 -3.59 2.13
C GLY A 153 -18.64 -2.31 1.63
N VAL A 154 -18.16 -1.15 2.07
CA VAL A 154 -18.67 0.14 1.62
C VAL A 154 -17.74 0.68 0.55
N THR A 155 -18.34 1.24 -0.51
CA THR A 155 -17.64 1.93 -1.60
C THR A 155 -17.77 3.44 -1.44
N THR A 156 -16.70 4.19 -1.70
CA THR A 156 -16.74 5.66 -1.70
C THR A 156 -17.60 6.21 -2.85
N ASP A 157 -17.95 7.48 -2.75
CA ASP A 157 -18.36 8.22 -3.95
C ASP A 157 -17.19 8.28 -4.94
N LYS A 158 -17.50 8.35 -6.24
CA LYS A 158 -16.50 8.56 -7.29
C LYS A 158 -15.78 9.88 -7.04
N LEU A 159 -14.44 9.90 -7.13
CA LEU A 159 -13.68 11.14 -6.93
C LEU A 159 -14.03 12.17 -8.01
N PHE A 160 -14.05 11.75 -9.26
CA PHE A 160 -14.49 12.53 -10.41
C PHE A 160 -15.18 11.60 -11.42
N GLN A 161 -15.83 12.19 -12.44
CA GLN A 161 -16.63 11.42 -13.40
C GLN A 161 -15.92 11.23 -14.74
N LYS A 162 -15.11 12.23 -15.14
CA LYS A 162 -14.45 12.25 -16.43
C LYS A 162 -13.10 12.98 -16.33
N VAL A 163 -12.26 12.72 -17.31
CA VAL A 163 -11.13 13.57 -17.63
C VAL A 163 -11.38 14.22 -18.99
N GLN A 164 -10.97 15.47 -19.14
CA GLN A 164 -11.06 16.19 -20.39
C GLN A 164 -9.70 16.66 -20.83
N MET A 165 -9.29 16.30 -22.05
CA MET A 165 -8.11 16.91 -22.65
C MET A 165 -8.34 18.40 -22.81
N LYS A 166 -7.37 19.23 -22.43
CA LYS A 166 -7.46 20.68 -22.64
C LYS A 166 -7.45 21.01 -24.12
N ASN A 167 -7.85 22.23 -24.46
CA ASN A 167 -7.85 22.73 -25.82
C ASN A 167 -6.42 23.06 -26.31
N ALA A 168 -5.57 22.01 -26.32
CA ALA A 168 -4.19 22.13 -26.71
C ALA A 168 -4.06 22.29 -28.22
N VAL A 169 -3.15 23.20 -28.66
CA VAL A 169 -2.77 23.30 -30.08
C VAL A 169 -1.97 22.04 -30.41
N GLU A 170 -2.46 21.25 -31.37
CA GLU A 170 -1.89 19.92 -31.70
C GLU A 170 -0.41 19.98 -32.08
N SER A 171 0.03 21.03 -32.77
CA SER A 171 1.44 21.20 -33.15
C SER A 171 2.39 21.38 -31.98
N ASP A 172 1.89 21.72 -30.79
CA ASP A 172 2.66 21.86 -29.55
C ASP A 172 2.90 20.52 -28.85
N LEU A 173 2.08 19.52 -29.17
CA LEU A 173 2.17 18.20 -28.56
C LEU A 173 3.01 17.27 -29.42
N SER A 174 4.15 16.83 -28.93
CA SER A 174 5.05 15.92 -29.63
C SER A 174 5.11 14.55 -28.92
N GLY A 175 4.80 13.49 -29.67
CA GLY A 175 4.97 12.12 -29.21
C GLY A 175 3.83 11.58 -28.34
N ASN A 176 4.10 10.53 -27.60
CA ASN A 176 3.11 9.91 -26.72
C ASN A 176 2.87 10.79 -25.47
N VAL A 177 1.61 11.00 -25.17
CA VAL A 177 1.17 11.62 -23.92
C VAL A 177 1.32 10.60 -22.80
N GLU A 178 1.81 11.07 -21.64
CA GLU A 178 1.88 10.23 -20.44
C GLU A 178 0.50 9.90 -19.91
N ASP A 179 0.38 8.74 -19.24
CA ASP A 179 -0.87 8.29 -18.64
C ASP A 179 -1.25 9.11 -17.40
N ILE A 180 -2.55 9.25 -17.18
CA ILE A 180 -3.10 9.67 -15.90
C ILE A 180 -3.06 8.46 -14.97
N ILE A 181 -2.34 8.60 -13.85
CA ILE A 181 -2.20 7.53 -12.87
C ILE A 181 -3.11 7.82 -11.67
N VAL A 182 -3.92 6.84 -11.28
CA VAL A 182 -4.72 6.90 -10.06
C VAL A 182 -4.19 5.84 -9.09
N THR A 183 -3.88 6.27 -7.87
CA THR A 183 -3.38 5.40 -6.80
C THR A 183 -4.29 5.49 -5.59
N ALA A 184 -4.81 4.37 -5.12
CA ALA A 184 -5.60 4.27 -3.91
C ALA A 184 -4.72 3.94 -2.71
N CYS A 185 -4.97 4.58 -1.56
CA CYS A 185 -4.32 4.32 -0.29
C CYS A 185 -5.38 4.26 0.81
N ALA A 186 -5.14 3.46 1.84
CA ALA A 186 -5.98 3.45 3.02
C ALA A 186 -5.19 3.12 4.29
N ILE A 187 -5.68 3.64 5.41
CA ILE A 187 -5.20 3.33 6.76
C ILE A 187 -6.41 3.01 7.64
N GLN A 188 -6.24 2.18 8.68
CA GLN A 188 -7.33 1.95 9.63
C GLN A 188 -7.82 3.24 10.26
N ALA A 189 -9.13 3.35 10.52
CA ALA A 189 -9.76 4.55 11.08
C ALA A 189 -9.68 4.62 12.61
N THR A 190 -9.19 3.58 13.29
CA THR A 190 -9.10 3.48 14.75
C THR A 190 -7.66 3.53 15.22
N ASP A 191 -7.45 3.99 16.46
CA ASP A 191 -6.15 4.00 17.13
C ASP A 191 -5.04 4.80 16.38
N ILE A 192 -5.43 5.86 15.69
CA ILE A 192 -4.47 6.80 15.08
C ILE A 192 -4.06 7.82 16.15
N PRO A 193 -2.80 7.80 16.59
CA PRO A 193 -2.37 8.66 17.69
C PRO A 193 -2.38 10.15 17.31
N ASN A 194 -2.83 11.00 18.21
CA ASN A 194 -2.77 12.47 18.13
C ASN A 194 -3.57 13.10 16.98
N VAL A 195 -4.52 12.38 16.36
CA VAL A 195 -5.42 12.92 15.35
C VAL A 195 -6.86 12.90 15.86
N ASN A 196 -7.55 14.03 15.73
CA ASN A 196 -8.97 14.11 16.07
C ASN A 196 -9.81 13.69 14.84
N LEU A 197 -10.36 12.50 14.89
CA LEU A 197 -11.23 11.94 13.85
C LEU A 197 -12.73 12.10 14.17
N THR A 198 -13.09 13.07 15.01
CA THR A 198 -14.50 13.38 15.27
C THR A 198 -15.06 14.14 14.08
N PRO A 199 -16.12 13.62 13.44
CA PRO A 199 -16.78 14.33 12.34
C PRO A 199 -17.37 15.65 12.80
N GLY A 200 -17.36 16.63 11.93
CA GLY A 200 -18.03 17.90 12.15
C GLY A 200 -19.58 17.77 12.16
N SER A 201 -20.28 18.87 12.29
CA SER A 201 -21.75 18.93 12.28
C SER A 201 -22.36 18.49 10.93
N ASP A 202 -21.57 18.51 9.87
CA ASP A 202 -21.91 18.04 8.51
C ASP A 202 -21.64 16.53 8.31
N GLY A 203 -21.15 15.85 9.35
CA GLY A 203 -20.78 14.42 9.31
C GLY A 203 -19.45 14.14 8.61
N ASN A 204 -18.67 15.16 8.26
CA ASN A 204 -17.41 15.04 7.55
C ASN A 204 -16.20 15.20 8.47
N LEU A 205 -15.12 14.51 8.13
CA LEU A 205 -13.81 14.73 8.74
C LEU A 205 -13.19 16.03 8.21
N SER A 206 -12.46 16.73 9.08
CA SER A 206 -11.80 17.97 8.67
C SER A 206 -10.62 17.70 7.73
N LYS A 207 -10.30 18.68 6.88
CA LYS A 207 -9.13 18.66 6.02
C LYS A 207 -7.84 18.41 6.80
N ASP A 208 -7.69 19.10 7.93
CA ASP A 208 -6.49 19.00 8.77
C ASP A 208 -6.33 17.58 9.35
N ALA A 209 -7.43 16.96 9.78
CA ALA A 209 -7.39 15.58 10.27
C ALA A 209 -6.99 14.61 9.15
N LEU A 210 -7.59 14.74 7.98
CA LEU A 210 -7.27 13.89 6.81
C LEU A 210 -5.81 14.08 6.37
N ASP A 211 -5.27 15.31 6.34
CA ASP A 211 -3.88 15.55 5.95
C ASP A 211 -2.87 15.01 6.98
N GLN A 212 -3.19 15.11 8.28
CA GLN A 212 -2.40 14.48 9.33
C GLN A 212 -2.37 12.96 9.19
N VAL A 213 -3.51 12.34 8.94
CA VAL A 213 -3.60 10.89 8.72
C VAL A 213 -2.82 10.47 7.49
N TYR A 214 -2.94 11.21 6.40
CA TYR A 214 -2.15 10.94 5.19
C TYR A 214 -0.64 11.05 5.44
N THR A 215 -0.22 12.02 6.25
CA THR A 215 1.18 12.14 6.68
C THR A 215 1.64 10.93 7.49
N ILE A 216 0.81 10.43 8.42
CA ILE A 216 1.10 9.22 9.19
C ILE A 216 1.21 8.01 8.25
N PHE A 217 0.29 7.87 7.30
CA PHE A 217 0.33 6.82 6.30
C PHE A 217 1.66 6.84 5.51
N LEU A 218 2.10 7.99 5.03
CA LEU A 218 3.37 8.13 4.32
C LEU A 218 4.58 7.74 5.19
N ASN A 219 4.56 8.10 6.48
CA ASN A 219 5.63 7.75 7.41
C ASN A 219 5.66 6.25 7.75
N GLN A 220 4.51 5.59 7.80
CA GLN A 220 4.40 4.15 8.05
C GLN A 220 4.77 3.32 6.82
N SER A 221 4.40 3.78 5.64
CA SER A 221 4.68 3.08 4.39
C SER A 221 6.12 3.24 3.90
N GLY A 222 6.96 3.95 4.65
CA GLY A 222 8.38 4.05 4.35
C GLY A 222 8.66 4.74 3.02
N ASN A 223 7.95 5.82 2.73
CA ASN A 223 8.11 6.57 1.47
C ASN A 223 7.73 5.76 0.22
N GLN A 224 6.86 4.78 0.39
CA GLN A 224 6.36 3.99 -0.74
C GLN A 224 5.51 4.87 -1.65
N THR A 225 6.14 5.44 -2.65
CA THR A 225 5.51 5.88 -3.88
C THR A 225 5.20 4.65 -4.74
N SER A 226 4.70 3.57 -4.11
CA SER A 226 4.32 2.38 -4.85
C SER A 226 2.99 2.65 -5.53
N ARG A 227 3.08 2.82 -6.80
CA ARG A 227 2.00 2.71 -7.77
C ARG A 227 1.30 1.36 -7.58
N PRO A 228 -0.02 1.28 -7.44
CA PRO A 228 -0.71 0.06 -7.75
C PRO A 228 -0.53 -0.19 -9.24
N SER A 229 0.26 -1.15 -9.58
CA SER A 229 0.31 -1.68 -10.92
C SER A 229 -1.03 -2.35 -11.24
N ASP A 230 -1.39 -2.30 -12.50
CA ASP A 230 -2.55 -2.89 -13.17
C ASP A 230 -3.23 -4.08 -12.46
N LYS A 231 -4.50 -4.32 -12.79
CA LYS A 231 -5.43 -5.35 -12.27
C LYS A 231 -4.87 -6.76 -12.03
N ASP A 232 -3.60 -7.02 -12.35
CA ASP A 232 -2.92 -8.30 -12.10
C ASP A 232 -2.12 -8.32 -10.79
N ASP A 233 -1.99 -7.21 -10.05
CA ASP A 233 -1.27 -7.20 -8.77
C ASP A 233 -2.18 -7.47 -7.58
N GLN A 234 -2.86 -8.60 -7.62
CA GLN A 234 -3.58 -9.23 -6.52
C GLN A 234 -2.62 -9.71 -5.41
N ASN A 235 -1.46 -9.03 -5.24
CA ASN A 235 -0.51 -9.49 -4.26
C ASN A 235 -0.31 -8.50 -3.11
N PRO A 236 -0.97 -8.70 -1.96
CA PRO A 236 -0.84 -7.85 -0.78
C PRO A 236 0.54 -7.92 -0.11
N THR A 237 1.51 -8.59 -0.70
CA THR A 237 2.86 -8.82 -0.13
C THR A 237 3.94 -7.87 -0.66
N GLY A 238 3.60 -6.76 -1.31
CA GLY A 238 4.59 -5.73 -1.67
C GLY A 238 5.85 -6.31 -2.34
N LYS A 239 5.70 -7.21 -3.34
CA LYS A 239 6.82 -7.77 -4.08
C LYS A 239 7.46 -6.67 -4.93
N LEU A 240 8.71 -6.35 -4.64
CA LEU A 240 9.50 -5.36 -5.37
C LEU A 240 10.30 -5.99 -6.52
N GLY A 241 10.54 -7.31 -6.47
CA GLY A 241 11.28 -7.99 -7.51
C GLY A 241 11.49 -9.47 -7.24
N LYS A 242 12.03 -10.16 -8.26
CA LYS A 242 12.45 -11.57 -8.17
C LYS A 242 13.91 -11.66 -7.74
N ILE A 243 14.24 -12.72 -7.00
CA ILE A 243 15.60 -13.05 -6.62
C ILE A 243 16.07 -14.23 -7.47
N SER A 244 17.22 -14.08 -8.07
CA SER A 244 17.95 -15.13 -8.79
C SER A 244 19.30 -15.40 -8.11
N TYR A 245 19.79 -16.62 -8.24
CA TYR A 245 21.05 -17.03 -7.64
C TYR A 245 22.00 -17.57 -8.70
N ALA A 246 23.14 -16.92 -8.89
CA ALA A 246 24.23 -17.37 -9.75
C ALA A 246 25.24 -18.15 -8.90
N LEU A 247 25.14 -19.48 -8.89
CA LEU A 247 25.89 -20.37 -7.98
C LEU A 247 27.08 -21.03 -8.64
N ASP A 248 27.28 -20.84 -9.94
CA ASP A 248 28.37 -21.47 -10.72
C ASP A 248 28.54 -22.97 -10.43
N GLY A 249 27.43 -23.73 -10.45
CA GLY A 249 27.40 -25.16 -10.15
C GLY A 249 27.35 -25.53 -8.66
N GLY A 250 27.19 -24.56 -7.77
CA GLY A 250 26.90 -24.78 -6.34
C GLY A 250 25.40 -25.06 -6.13
N THR A 251 25.07 -25.43 -4.90
CA THR A 251 23.69 -25.66 -4.44
C THR A 251 23.35 -24.74 -3.29
N LEU A 252 22.12 -24.26 -3.26
CA LEU A 252 21.56 -23.41 -2.21
C LEU A 252 20.62 -24.24 -1.33
N ALA A 253 20.51 -23.86 -0.05
CA ALA A 253 19.59 -24.51 0.87
C ALA A 253 18.13 -24.28 0.45
N ASP A 254 17.26 -25.24 0.71
CA ASP A 254 15.82 -25.12 0.50
C ASP A 254 15.24 -23.99 1.37
N GLY A 255 14.22 -23.30 0.83
CA GLY A 255 13.56 -22.19 1.53
C GLY A 255 14.24 -20.83 1.31
N SER A 256 15.22 -20.72 0.41
CA SER A 256 15.76 -19.42 -0.01
C SER A 256 14.70 -18.59 -0.71
N LEU A 257 14.68 -17.26 -0.45
CA LEU A 257 13.70 -16.35 -1.06
C LEU A 257 13.90 -16.32 -2.58
N THR A 258 12.80 -16.44 -3.32
CA THR A 258 12.77 -16.29 -4.77
C THR A 258 12.18 -14.95 -5.23
N GLU A 259 11.60 -14.22 -4.30
CA GLU A 259 11.01 -12.89 -4.49
C GLU A 259 11.20 -12.09 -3.21
N TYR A 260 11.19 -10.77 -3.31
CA TYR A 260 11.34 -9.90 -2.16
C TYR A 260 10.42 -8.68 -2.22
N GLY A 261 10.12 -8.14 -1.04
CA GLY A 261 9.48 -6.85 -0.82
C GLY A 261 10.31 -5.99 0.13
N SER A 262 9.83 -4.81 0.48
CA SER A 262 10.53 -3.90 1.40
C SER A 262 10.83 -4.51 2.78
N ALA A 263 9.98 -5.42 3.26
CA ALA A 263 10.24 -6.17 4.49
C ALA A 263 11.47 -7.09 4.43
N ASN A 264 11.99 -7.34 3.23
CA ASN A 264 13.16 -8.20 3.01
C ASN A 264 14.46 -7.40 2.80
N TYR A 265 14.45 -6.07 2.90
CA TYR A 265 15.67 -5.28 2.86
C TYR A 265 16.66 -5.73 3.94
N GLY A 266 17.92 -5.83 3.57
CA GLY A 266 18.97 -6.39 4.43
C GLY A 266 19.01 -7.92 4.48
N TYR A 267 18.08 -8.64 3.79
CA TYR A 267 18.15 -10.09 3.70
C TYR A 267 19.46 -10.54 3.04
N THR A 268 20.15 -11.44 3.69
CA THR A 268 21.35 -12.13 3.16
C THR A 268 20.98 -13.58 2.89
N PRO A 269 21.18 -14.09 1.67
CA PRO A 269 20.89 -15.49 1.37
C PRO A 269 21.71 -16.46 2.20
N PRO A 270 21.22 -17.67 2.45
CA PRO A 270 21.98 -18.69 3.14
C PRO A 270 23.25 -19.06 2.34
N LYS A 271 24.26 -19.52 3.06
CA LYS A 271 25.54 -19.93 2.45
C LYS A 271 25.33 -21.10 1.50
N PRO A 272 25.73 -20.98 0.21
CA PRO A 272 25.68 -22.09 -0.74
C PRO A 272 26.80 -23.09 -0.47
N THR A 273 26.65 -24.27 -1.05
CA THR A 273 27.68 -25.33 -1.01
C THR A 273 28.14 -25.70 -2.41
N LYS A 274 29.45 -25.87 -2.61
CA LYS A 274 30.03 -26.33 -3.85
C LYS A 274 31.26 -27.21 -3.51
N ALA A 275 31.30 -28.43 -4.06
CA ALA A 275 32.35 -29.37 -3.79
C ALA A 275 33.75 -28.82 -4.21
N GLY A 276 34.72 -28.82 -3.29
CA GLY A 276 36.05 -28.32 -3.54
C GLY A 276 36.24 -26.79 -3.44
N PHE A 277 35.19 -26.05 -3.06
CA PHE A 277 35.24 -24.59 -2.94
C PHE A 277 34.84 -24.11 -1.54
N THR A 278 35.37 -22.96 -1.16
CA THR A 278 35.00 -22.27 0.06
C THR A 278 34.24 -21.01 -0.33
N PHE A 279 33.03 -20.84 0.24
CA PHE A 279 32.22 -19.66 -0.01
C PHE A 279 32.84 -18.40 0.59
N ALA A 280 33.09 -17.38 -0.23
CA ALA A 280 33.73 -16.14 0.16
C ALA A 280 32.69 -15.04 0.56
N GLY A 281 31.51 -15.04 -0.04
CA GLY A 281 30.45 -14.06 0.22
C GLY A 281 29.51 -13.92 -0.95
N TRP A 282 28.45 -13.15 -0.74
CA TRP A 282 27.47 -12.79 -1.77
C TRP A 282 27.78 -11.43 -2.39
N SER A 283 27.50 -11.28 -3.68
CA SER A 283 27.47 -10.01 -4.37
C SER A 283 26.10 -9.83 -5.07
N PRO A 284 25.27 -8.84 -4.65
CA PRO A 284 25.41 -7.98 -3.47
C PRO A 284 25.38 -8.79 -2.16
N ALA A 285 25.93 -8.23 -1.06
CA ALA A 285 25.99 -8.92 0.22
C ALA A 285 24.60 -9.16 0.86
N SER A 286 23.67 -8.27 0.62
CA SER A 286 22.27 -8.33 1.06
C SER A 286 21.39 -7.56 0.10
N ILE A 287 20.07 -7.65 0.25
CA ILE A 287 19.12 -6.80 -0.50
C ILE A 287 19.32 -5.35 -0.04
N PRO A 288 19.75 -4.41 -0.91
CA PRO A 288 19.85 -3.00 -0.58
C PRO A 288 18.51 -2.38 -0.18
N THR A 289 18.53 -1.36 0.69
CA THR A 289 17.32 -0.73 1.23
C THR A 289 16.53 0.12 0.23
N ASP A 290 17.11 0.37 -0.93
CA ASP A 290 16.54 1.14 -2.04
C ASP A 290 16.31 0.30 -3.30
N SER A 291 16.46 -1.03 -3.19
CA SER A 291 16.31 -1.93 -4.34
C SER A 291 14.88 -1.97 -4.85
N THR A 292 14.75 -1.79 -6.16
CA THR A 292 13.52 -2.01 -6.92
C THR A 292 13.87 -2.87 -8.15
N GLY A 293 13.00 -3.84 -8.49
CA GLY A 293 13.24 -4.75 -9.61
C GLY A 293 14.00 -6.03 -9.23
N ASN A 294 14.42 -6.79 -10.23
CA ASN A 294 15.03 -8.11 -10.01
C ASN A 294 16.46 -8.00 -9.48
N ILE A 295 16.81 -8.88 -8.54
CA ILE A 295 18.14 -8.97 -7.95
C ILE A 295 18.75 -10.34 -8.27
N THR A 296 20.04 -10.36 -8.64
CA THR A 296 20.81 -11.60 -8.78
C THR A 296 21.91 -11.60 -7.74
N PHE A 297 21.88 -12.58 -6.84
CA PHE A 297 22.98 -12.86 -5.92
C PHE A 297 23.99 -13.79 -6.58
N THR A 298 25.25 -13.35 -6.65
CA THR A 298 26.36 -14.15 -7.17
C THR A 298 27.21 -14.65 -6.01
N ALA A 299 27.52 -15.95 -5.99
CA ALA A 299 28.29 -16.61 -4.96
C ALA A 299 29.79 -16.60 -5.29
#